data_85deb5c747df100e81c0dba99ecfba2f
#
_entry.id   85deb5c747df100e81c0dba99ecfba2f
#
_cell.length_a   1.000
_cell.length_b   1.000
_cell.length_c   1.000
_cell.angle_alpha   90.00
_cell.angle_beta   90.00
_cell.angle_gamma   90.00
#
_symmetry.space_group_name_H-M   'P 1'
#
loop_
_entity.id
_entity.type
_entity.pdbx_description
1 polymer ?
#
loop_
_entity_poly.entity_id
_entity_poly.type
_entity_poly.pdbx_seq_one_letter_code
_entity_poly.pdbx_strand_id
1 'polypeptide(L)'
;MNRILGHHHISMLTKNAVDNNKFYNHVLGMRRVKITVNQDDPSMYHLFYGDKTGSVGTELSFFEMPMAAQTHRGTNSITRIGLFVPSVDSLSYWQQRFDDFGISRGEITEYAGRKSLLFE
;
A
#
# COMPACT_ATOMS: atom_id res chain seq x y z
N MET A 1 0.75 0.67 31.36
CA MET A 1 -0.58 0.35 30.80
C MET A 1 -0.39 -0.52 29.56
N ASN A 2 -0.95 -1.72 29.57
CA ASN A 2 -0.72 -2.74 28.52
C ASN A 2 -1.81 -2.65 27.45
N ARG A 3 -1.74 -1.63 26.56
CA ARG A 3 -2.71 -1.44 25.48
C ARG A 3 -2.08 -1.66 24.12
N ILE A 4 -2.88 -2.13 23.17
CA ILE A 4 -2.51 -2.18 21.76
C ILE A 4 -2.51 -0.74 21.23
N LEU A 5 -1.43 -0.34 20.55
CA LEU A 5 -1.25 0.99 19.99
C LEU A 5 -1.67 1.10 18.51
N GLY A 6 -1.73 -0.02 17.79
CA GLY A 6 -2.08 -0.09 16.38
C GLY A 6 -1.61 -1.39 15.76
N HIS A 7 -1.77 -1.51 14.45
CA HIS A 7 -1.19 -2.63 13.70
C HIS A 7 0.33 -2.42 13.51
N HIS A 8 1.06 -3.51 13.29
CA HIS A 8 2.48 -3.46 12.92
C HIS A 8 2.60 -3.27 11.41
N HIS A 9 2.04 -4.18 10.64
CA HIS A 9 1.98 -4.12 9.18
C HIS A 9 0.82 -4.94 8.65
N ILE A 10 0.44 -4.68 7.40
CA ILE A 10 -0.51 -5.47 6.62
C ILE A 10 0.29 -6.14 5.51
N SER A 11 0.19 -7.47 5.40
CA SER A 11 0.91 -8.26 4.41
C SER A 11 0.03 -8.61 3.22
N MET A 12 0.58 -8.47 2.02
CA MET A 12 -0.06 -8.74 0.75
C MET A 12 0.88 -9.55 -0.14
N LEU A 13 0.38 -9.97 -1.29
CA LEU A 13 1.17 -10.67 -2.31
C LEU A 13 1.40 -9.75 -3.51
N THR A 14 2.54 -9.92 -4.16
CA THR A 14 2.86 -9.30 -5.44
C THR A 14 3.51 -10.33 -6.37
N LYS A 15 3.28 -10.20 -7.66
CA LYS A 15 3.96 -11.05 -8.66
C LYS A 15 5.40 -10.65 -8.90
N ASN A 16 5.71 -9.37 -8.77
CA ASN A 16 6.98 -8.79 -9.16
C ASN A 16 7.41 -7.71 -8.19
N ALA A 17 8.53 -7.93 -7.52
CA ALA A 17 9.06 -7.01 -6.52
C ALA A 17 9.53 -5.69 -7.13
N VAL A 18 10.03 -5.69 -8.37
CA VAL A 18 10.50 -4.48 -9.06
C VAL A 18 9.33 -3.56 -9.39
N ASP A 19 8.28 -4.08 -9.98
CA ASP A 19 7.07 -3.30 -10.32
C ASP A 19 6.35 -2.84 -9.06
N ASN A 20 6.29 -3.68 -8.04
CA ASN A 20 5.75 -3.33 -6.73
C ASN A 20 6.51 -2.15 -6.10
N ASN A 21 7.84 -2.19 -6.09
CA ASN A 21 8.65 -1.10 -5.58
C ASN A 21 8.47 0.19 -6.39
N LYS A 22 8.36 0.08 -7.71
CA LYS A 22 8.10 1.21 -8.59
C LYS A 22 6.78 1.91 -8.24
N PHE A 23 5.74 1.15 -7.99
CA PHE A 23 4.43 1.69 -7.59
C PHE A 23 4.49 2.31 -6.18
N TYR A 24 4.84 1.55 -5.17
CA TYR A 24 4.76 2.01 -3.78
C TYR A 24 5.82 3.06 -3.42
N ASN A 25 7.04 2.91 -3.91
CA ASN A 25 8.11 3.85 -3.61
C ASN A 25 8.12 5.05 -4.57
N HIS A 26 8.04 4.82 -5.88
CA HIS A 26 8.18 5.91 -6.86
C HIS A 26 6.85 6.64 -7.10
N VAL A 27 5.75 5.93 -7.34
CA VAL A 27 4.45 6.58 -7.59
C VAL A 27 3.84 7.12 -6.31
N LEU A 28 3.68 6.29 -5.28
CA LEU A 28 3.08 6.68 -4.00
C LEU A 28 4.03 7.44 -3.05
N GLY A 29 5.34 7.41 -3.30
CA GLY A 29 6.32 8.10 -2.47
C GLY A 29 6.52 7.49 -1.09
N MET A 30 6.06 6.25 -0.86
CA MET A 30 6.33 5.54 0.39
C MET A 30 7.79 5.12 0.45
N ARG A 31 8.39 5.19 1.63
CA ARG A 31 9.77 4.73 1.82
C ARG A 31 9.82 3.22 1.85
N ARG A 32 10.69 2.61 1.05
CA ARG A 32 11.06 1.21 1.25
C ARG A 32 11.95 1.12 2.50
N VAL A 33 11.38 0.69 3.61
CA VAL A 33 12.08 0.63 4.91
C VAL A 33 12.89 -0.64 5.05
N LYS A 34 12.49 -1.71 4.38
CA LYS A 34 13.18 -3.00 4.46
C LYS A 34 12.92 -3.84 3.20
N ILE A 35 13.93 -4.63 2.81
CA ILE A 35 13.80 -5.79 1.94
C ILE A 35 14.49 -6.96 2.62
N THR A 36 13.85 -8.11 2.66
CA THR A 36 14.36 -9.34 3.25
C THR A 36 13.80 -10.53 2.50
N VAL A 37 14.00 -11.72 3.02
CA VAL A 37 13.35 -12.94 2.53
C VAL A 37 12.29 -13.40 3.51
N ASN A 38 11.31 -14.17 3.01
CA ASN A 38 10.32 -14.79 3.86
C ASN A 38 11.00 -15.80 4.80
N GLN A 39 10.66 -15.79 6.07
CA GLN A 39 11.23 -16.70 7.06
C GLN A 39 10.83 -18.17 6.80
N ASP A 40 9.62 -18.38 6.28
CA ASP A 40 9.10 -19.72 5.96
C ASP A 40 9.57 -20.22 4.59
N ASP A 41 9.87 -19.32 3.66
CA ASP A 41 10.39 -19.63 2.32
C ASP A 41 11.45 -18.59 1.90
N PRO A 42 12.73 -18.84 2.16
CA PRO A 42 13.81 -17.89 1.86
C PRO A 42 14.02 -17.58 0.37
N SER A 43 13.37 -18.29 -0.55
CA SER A 43 13.39 -17.97 -1.98
C SER A 43 12.47 -16.81 -2.34
N MET A 44 11.62 -16.38 -1.42
CA MET A 44 10.59 -15.38 -1.60
C MET A 44 11.03 -14.04 -1.00
N TYR A 45 11.11 -12.98 -1.79
CA TYR A 45 11.36 -11.64 -1.27
C TYR A 45 10.20 -11.11 -0.43
N HIS A 46 10.54 -10.37 0.61
CA HIS A 46 9.62 -9.69 1.50
C HIS A 46 9.98 -8.20 1.56
N LEU A 47 9.13 -7.35 0.98
CA LEU A 47 9.33 -5.91 0.91
C LEU A 47 8.44 -5.20 1.92
N PHE A 48 8.97 -4.16 2.55
CA PHE A 48 8.25 -3.31 3.51
C PHE A 48 8.32 -1.86 3.07
N TYR A 49 7.16 -1.22 3.06
CA TYR A 49 7.01 0.22 2.80
C TYR A 49 6.34 0.88 3.99
N GLY A 50 6.77 2.07 4.32
CA GLY A 50 6.21 2.85 5.41
C GLY A 50 6.23 4.34 5.08
N ASP A 51 5.99 5.15 6.10
CA ASP A 51 6.19 6.59 6.00
C ASP A 51 7.70 6.93 5.99
N LYS A 52 8.02 8.22 6.06
CA LYS A 52 9.40 8.72 6.00
C LYS A 52 10.34 8.10 7.03
N THR A 53 9.82 7.73 8.19
CA THR A 53 10.59 7.21 9.34
C THR A 53 10.32 5.76 9.67
N GLY A 54 9.38 5.10 8.98
CA GLY A 54 8.94 3.74 9.29
C GLY A 54 8.16 3.68 10.61
N SER A 55 7.29 4.66 10.83
CA SER A 55 6.51 4.78 12.06
C SER A 55 5.56 3.60 12.24
N VAL A 56 5.30 3.24 13.50
CA VAL A 56 4.32 2.21 13.86
C VAL A 56 2.96 2.51 13.25
N GLY A 57 2.34 1.50 12.64
CA GLY A 57 1.02 1.63 12.02
C GLY A 57 1.02 2.17 10.59
N THR A 58 2.18 2.38 9.98
CA THR A 58 2.27 2.89 8.61
C THR A 58 2.77 1.86 7.59
N GLU A 59 3.12 0.65 8.04
CA GLU A 59 3.77 -0.31 7.18
C GLU A 59 2.80 -1.17 6.38
N LEU A 60 3.10 -1.26 5.08
CA LEU A 60 2.56 -2.25 4.15
C LEU A 60 3.69 -3.19 3.74
N SER A 61 3.44 -4.50 3.70
CA SER A 61 4.43 -5.46 3.26
C SER A 61 3.93 -6.35 2.14
N PHE A 62 4.86 -6.86 1.34
CA PHE A 62 4.54 -7.69 0.17
C PHE A 62 5.49 -8.86 0.09
N PHE A 63 4.92 -10.06 -0.06
CA PHE A 63 5.68 -11.24 -0.46
C PHE A 63 5.64 -11.37 -1.98
N GLU A 64 6.81 -11.55 -2.59
CA GLU A 64 6.89 -11.81 -4.03
C GLU A 64 6.56 -13.26 -4.33
N MET A 65 5.49 -13.46 -5.09
CA MET A 65 5.04 -14.76 -5.57
C MET A 65 4.81 -14.69 -7.08
N PRO A 66 5.83 -14.97 -7.91
CA PRO A 66 5.74 -14.85 -9.37
C PRO A 66 4.62 -15.68 -10.01
N MET A 67 4.24 -16.78 -9.37
CA MET A 67 3.17 -17.68 -9.83
C MET A 67 1.79 -17.33 -9.28
N ALA A 68 1.65 -16.24 -8.49
CA ALA A 68 0.34 -15.84 -7.96
C ALA A 68 -0.65 -15.52 -9.10
N ALA A 69 -1.87 -15.99 -8.94
CA ALA A 69 -2.96 -15.68 -9.86
C ALA A 69 -3.41 -14.21 -9.73
N GLN A 70 -4.20 -13.77 -10.69
CA GLN A 70 -4.86 -12.47 -10.62
C GLN A 70 -5.74 -12.37 -9.38
N THR A 71 -5.69 -11.24 -8.69
CA THR A 71 -6.56 -10.98 -7.54
C THR A 71 -8.03 -10.90 -7.97
N HIS A 72 -8.89 -11.57 -7.21
CA HIS A 72 -10.33 -11.43 -7.33
C HIS A 72 -10.89 -10.88 -6.02
N ARG A 73 -11.75 -9.85 -6.12
CA ARG A 73 -12.48 -9.33 -4.95
C ARG A 73 -13.50 -10.37 -4.50
N GLY A 74 -13.56 -10.62 -3.21
CA GLY A 74 -14.45 -11.61 -2.63
C GLY A 74 -14.67 -11.40 -1.14
N THR A 75 -15.25 -12.40 -0.50
CA THR A 75 -15.46 -12.44 0.95
C THR A 75 -14.20 -12.94 1.67
N ASN A 76 -14.13 -12.67 2.97
CA ASN A 76 -12.99 -13.10 3.84
C ASN A 76 -11.62 -12.59 3.36
N SER A 77 -11.59 -11.39 2.76
CA SER A 77 -10.35 -10.75 2.32
C SER A 77 -10.37 -9.25 2.60
N ILE A 78 -9.19 -8.67 2.78
CA ILE A 78 -9.03 -7.21 2.83
C ILE A 78 -9.07 -6.71 1.38
N THR A 79 -10.14 -6.00 1.01
CA THR A 79 -10.34 -5.53 -0.36
C THR A 79 -10.02 -4.05 -0.54
N ARG A 80 -9.79 -3.33 0.56
CA ARG A 80 -9.47 -1.90 0.55
C ARG A 80 -8.59 -1.54 1.73
N ILE A 81 -7.57 -0.75 1.47
CA ILE A 81 -6.69 -0.17 2.49
C ILE A 81 -6.76 1.35 2.33
N GLY A 82 -7.01 2.07 3.43
CA GLY A 82 -6.97 3.52 3.44
C GLY A 82 -5.59 4.04 3.84
N LEU A 83 -5.09 5.00 3.09
CA LEU A 83 -3.86 5.73 3.39
C LEU A 83 -4.22 7.18 3.73
N PHE A 84 -3.63 7.72 4.76
CA PHE A 84 -3.85 9.11 5.14
C PHE A 84 -2.98 10.07 4.34
N VAL A 85 -3.56 11.22 4.01
CA VAL A 85 -2.86 12.37 3.47
C VAL A 85 -3.07 13.58 4.38
N PRO A 86 -2.17 14.58 4.36
CA PRO A 86 -2.22 15.68 5.33
C PRO A 86 -3.47 16.55 5.29
N SER A 87 -4.09 16.70 4.11
CA SER A 87 -5.23 17.61 3.92
C SER A 87 -6.11 17.18 2.76
N VAL A 88 -7.29 17.78 2.64
CA VAL A 88 -8.18 17.61 1.49
C VAL A 88 -7.51 18.07 0.19
N ASP A 89 -6.73 19.14 0.23
CA ASP A 89 -6.01 19.66 -0.94
C ASP A 89 -4.98 18.65 -1.48
N SER A 90 -4.44 17.79 -0.61
CA SER A 90 -3.58 16.69 -1.02
C SER A 90 -4.28 15.71 -1.97
N LEU A 91 -5.59 15.55 -1.89
CA LEU A 91 -6.34 14.67 -2.79
C LEU A 91 -6.29 15.18 -4.24
N SER A 92 -6.34 16.50 -4.45
CA SER A 92 -6.20 17.09 -5.79
C SER A 92 -4.80 16.86 -6.37
N TYR A 93 -3.77 16.97 -5.53
CA TYR A 93 -2.41 16.61 -5.92
C TYR A 93 -2.33 15.15 -6.37
N TRP A 94 -2.94 14.23 -5.61
CA TRP A 94 -2.93 12.81 -5.95
C TRP A 94 -3.74 12.46 -7.17
N GLN A 95 -4.87 13.16 -7.44
CA GLN A 95 -5.59 13.02 -8.71
C GLN A 95 -4.67 13.30 -9.90
N GLN A 96 -3.98 14.45 -9.89
CA GLN A 96 -3.08 14.82 -10.96
C GLN A 96 -1.92 13.83 -11.08
N ARG A 97 -1.34 13.43 -9.96
CA ARG A 97 -0.23 12.47 -9.96
C ARG A 97 -0.63 11.12 -10.54
N PHE A 98 -1.79 10.62 -10.21
CA PHE A 98 -2.30 9.36 -10.77
C PHE A 98 -2.55 9.47 -12.28
N ASP A 99 -3.08 10.59 -12.74
CA ASP A 99 -3.24 10.85 -14.17
C ASP A 99 -1.89 10.90 -14.89
N ASP A 100 -0.88 11.57 -14.32
CA ASP A 100 0.47 11.67 -14.88
C ASP A 100 1.16 10.29 -15.01
N PHE A 101 0.87 9.38 -14.10
CA PHE A 101 1.42 8.00 -14.11
C PHE A 101 0.48 6.96 -14.75
N GLY A 102 -0.68 7.37 -15.27
CA GLY A 102 -1.64 6.46 -15.89
C GLY A 102 -2.29 5.47 -14.92
N ILE A 103 -2.40 5.85 -13.63
CA ILE A 103 -3.05 5.05 -12.61
C ILE A 103 -4.56 5.27 -12.66
N SER A 104 -5.32 4.18 -12.70
CA SER A 104 -6.78 4.24 -12.63
C SER A 104 -7.24 4.82 -11.29
N ARG A 105 -8.07 5.85 -11.34
CA ARG A 105 -8.57 6.52 -10.15
C ARG A 105 -10.03 6.95 -10.32
N GLY A 106 -10.73 7.11 -9.20
CA GLY A 106 -12.06 7.73 -9.16
C GLY A 106 -11.98 9.25 -8.98
N GLU A 107 -13.13 9.82 -8.68
CA GLU A 107 -13.24 11.21 -8.26
C GLU A 107 -13.12 11.35 -6.74
N ILE A 108 -12.87 12.58 -6.26
CA ILE A 108 -12.88 12.85 -4.83
C ILE A 108 -14.33 12.76 -4.34
N THR A 109 -14.58 11.80 -3.45
CA THR A 109 -15.91 11.52 -2.89
C THR A 109 -15.84 11.44 -1.38
N GLU A 110 -17.01 11.28 -0.76
CA GLU A 110 -17.10 11.03 0.66
C GLU A 110 -17.19 9.52 0.93
N TYR A 111 -16.35 9.01 1.82
CA TYR A 111 -16.35 7.63 2.26
C TYR A 111 -16.10 7.57 3.77
N ALA A 112 -16.97 6.89 4.50
CA ALA A 112 -16.88 6.76 5.96
C ALA A 112 -16.70 8.12 6.68
N GLY A 113 -17.43 9.15 6.25
CA GLY A 113 -17.41 10.50 6.83
C GLY A 113 -16.17 11.33 6.50
N ARG A 114 -15.34 10.90 5.51
CA ARG A 114 -14.13 11.61 5.10
C ARG A 114 -14.08 11.79 3.59
N LYS A 115 -13.46 12.87 3.13
CA LYS A 115 -13.11 13.00 1.73
C LYS A 115 -12.06 11.95 1.36
N SER A 116 -12.25 11.28 0.25
CA SER A 116 -11.37 10.22 -0.20
C SER A 116 -11.22 10.18 -1.71
N LEU A 117 -10.11 9.63 -2.16
CA LEU A 117 -9.79 9.35 -3.56
C LEU A 117 -9.48 7.86 -3.69
N LEU A 118 -10.33 7.14 -4.42
CA LEU A 118 -10.08 5.73 -4.73
C LEU A 118 -9.13 5.63 -5.93
N PHE A 119 -8.22 4.67 -5.87
CA PHE A 119 -7.33 4.32 -6.98
C PHE A 119 -7.02 2.82 -7.02
N GLU A 120 -6.58 2.34 -8.17
CA GLU A 120 -6.29 0.92 -8.39
C GLU A 120 -5.12 0.72 -9.38
#